data_d0bfd0d6c2b085729004b4a0798b59af
#
_entry.id   d0bfd0d6c2b085729004b4a0798b59af
#
_cell.length_a   1.000
_cell.length_b   1.000
_cell.length_c   1.000
_cell.angle_alpha   90.00
_cell.angle_beta   90.00
_cell.angle_gamma   90.00
#
_symmetry.space_group_name_H-M   'P 1'
#
loop_
_entity.id
_entity.type
_entity.pdbx_description
1 polymer ?
#
loop_
_entity_poly.entity_id
_entity_poly.type
_entity_poly.pdbx_seq_one_letter_code
_entity_poly.pdbx_strand_id
1 'polypeptide(L)'
;PTITPVSQPSLADRWIKKGVTALVCLIFSLAGGAQAGEGASELPVLSVSVLQFGTAHWELDHILHRELDRENGYRLDLKPVANLPASRLAVTSGSVNGAVADLLWAQSRFQAGAPYLYVPFSSQIGDIVVAETSLIRSVADLADKRIGVAGGPDSKGWILLQKVAERQGINLDESAEIQFAAPPLLSQALKRGQVDVIVTYWHFAARLRGEGGWRSAFSMADLLTELDLDRNLPVLGYVFPAKWATDHGSLIDGFAASLQEAKAELADSESPWQRLRPLMGNPEDGVFTALREGFVAGTPAPQTEQRIADLQRLMTLTGADPDRLMPANLFYRSQP
;
A
#
# COMPACT_ATOMS: atom_id res chain seq x y z
N PRO A 1 22.91 -68.83 -25.50
CA PRO A 1 23.63 -69.71 -24.62
C PRO A 1 24.12 -68.93 -23.42
N THR A 2 23.53 -69.22 -22.33
CA THR A 2 24.02 -70.07 -21.23
C THR A 2 25.11 -69.38 -20.41
N ILE A 3 24.99 -69.17 -19.23
CA ILE A 3 24.79 -69.84 -18.00
C ILE A 3 25.47 -69.02 -16.89
N THR A 4 24.76 -68.61 -15.88
CA THR A 4 24.94 -68.62 -14.45
C THR A 4 26.12 -69.43 -13.88
N PRO A 5 26.32 -69.46 -12.58
CA PRO A 5 26.28 -68.51 -11.45
C PRO A 5 27.45 -68.79 -10.44
N VAL A 6 27.16 -68.54 -9.15
CA VAL A 6 27.85 -69.16 -7.95
C VAL A 6 28.89 -68.24 -7.29
N SER A 7 28.97 -68.02 -6.04
CA SER A 7 28.28 -68.33 -4.79
C SER A 7 29.02 -67.62 -3.66
N GLN A 8 28.32 -67.37 -2.59
CA GLN A 8 28.92 -67.10 -1.24
C GLN A 8 29.68 -68.33 -0.73
N PRO A 9 30.46 -68.18 0.35
CA PRO A 9 30.02 -68.27 1.71
C PRO A 9 30.80 -67.36 2.69
N SER A 10 30.26 -66.87 3.78
CA SER A 10 29.83 -67.34 5.10
C SER A 10 30.95 -67.68 6.09
N LEU A 11 30.58 -67.30 7.33
CA LEU A 11 31.04 -67.82 8.62
C LEU A 11 32.18 -67.02 9.25
N ALA A 12 31.86 -66.31 10.28
CA ALA A 12 31.56 -66.68 11.69
C ALA A 12 32.71 -67.22 12.49
N ASP A 13 32.81 -66.69 13.61
CA ASP A 13 33.25 -67.24 14.88
C ASP A 13 34.66 -67.01 15.43
N ARG A 14 34.62 -66.50 16.59
CA ARG A 14 35.17 -67.01 17.87
C ARG A 14 36.19 -66.12 18.56
N TRP A 15 36.07 -65.84 19.69
CA TRP A 15 35.81 -66.18 21.08
C TRP A 15 36.61 -65.26 22.02
N ILE A 16 35.99 -64.63 23.00
CA ILE A 16 35.95 -64.86 24.45
C ILE A 16 37.36 -64.83 25.19
N LYS A 17 37.57 -63.91 26.07
CA LYS A 17 37.48 -64.02 27.52
C LYS A 17 38.28 -62.99 28.30
N LYS A 18 37.65 -62.46 29.30
CA LYS A 18 38.05 -62.24 30.71
C LYS A 18 38.94 -61.07 31.07
N GLY A 19 38.41 -60.27 31.97
CA GLY A 19 39.14 -59.43 32.91
C GLY A 19 38.26 -58.49 33.70
N VAL A 20 37.66 -59.02 34.76
CA VAL A 20 36.96 -58.22 35.80
C VAL A 20 38.01 -57.50 36.63
N THR A 21 37.93 -56.22 36.83
CA THR A 21 38.36 -55.56 38.06
C THR A 21 37.51 -54.32 38.28
N ALA A 22 36.73 -54.33 39.33
CA ALA A 22 35.96 -53.22 39.86
C ALA A 22 36.88 -52.16 40.48
N LEU A 23 36.66 -50.92 40.24
CA LEU A 23 37.05 -49.81 41.10
C LEU A 23 35.99 -48.80 41.19
N VAL A 24 35.40 -48.74 42.34
CA VAL A 24 34.43 -47.70 42.77
C VAL A 24 35.19 -46.40 42.94
N CYS A 25 34.72 -45.32 42.25
CA CYS A 25 35.08 -43.99 42.68
C CYS A 25 33.92 -43.00 42.29
N LEU A 26 33.36 -42.56 43.35
CA LEU A 26 32.66 -41.23 43.59
C LEU A 26 32.00 -40.56 42.44
N ILE A 27 30.70 -40.49 42.62
CA ILE A 27 29.71 -39.57 42.05
C ILE A 27 30.07 -38.14 42.44
N PHE A 28 30.45 -37.33 41.46
CA PHE A 28 30.23 -35.89 41.51
C PHE A 28 29.16 -35.56 40.50
N SER A 29 27.96 -35.36 41.02
CA SER A 29 26.85 -34.79 40.28
C SER A 29 27.14 -33.30 39.97
N LEU A 30 27.69 -33.03 38.83
CA LEU A 30 27.60 -31.74 38.20
C LEU A 30 26.27 -31.75 37.43
N ALA A 31 25.25 -31.25 38.09
CA ALA A 31 24.06 -30.78 37.42
C ALA A 31 24.46 -29.60 36.52
N GLY A 32 25.01 -29.92 35.38
CA GLY A 32 25.06 -28.98 34.26
C GLY A 32 23.60 -28.78 33.80
N GLY A 33 22.98 -27.71 34.23
CA GLY A 33 21.72 -27.26 33.64
C GLY A 33 21.92 -27.13 32.13
N ALA A 34 21.36 -28.06 31.40
CA ALA A 34 21.02 -27.77 30.01
C ALA A 34 20.08 -26.61 30.07
N GLN A 35 20.59 -25.39 29.90
CA GLN A 35 19.79 -24.31 29.38
C GLN A 35 19.32 -24.85 28.02
N ALA A 36 18.07 -25.31 28.03
CA ALA A 36 17.31 -25.38 26.81
C ALA A 36 17.43 -23.96 26.22
N GLY A 37 18.18 -23.84 25.14
CA GLY A 37 18.16 -22.62 24.34
C GLY A 37 16.69 -22.34 24.11
N GLU A 38 16.21 -21.18 24.57
CA GLU A 38 14.96 -20.63 24.14
C GLU A 38 15.01 -20.73 22.62
N GLY A 39 14.28 -21.67 22.07
CA GLY A 39 14.09 -21.74 20.63
C GLY A 39 13.56 -20.36 20.25
N ALA A 40 14.31 -19.62 19.46
CA ALA A 40 13.87 -18.35 18.94
C ALA A 40 12.49 -18.61 18.32
N SER A 41 11.44 -18.15 18.98
CA SER A 41 10.07 -18.36 18.51
C SER A 41 10.02 -17.74 17.12
N GLU A 42 9.62 -18.52 16.14
CA GLU A 42 9.53 -18.04 14.77
C GLU A 42 8.55 -16.85 14.74
N LEU A 43 9.02 -15.70 14.19
CA LEU A 43 8.22 -14.50 14.16
C LEU A 43 6.92 -14.73 13.38
N PRO A 44 5.78 -14.20 13.85
CA PRO A 44 4.53 -14.32 13.13
C PRO A 44 4.63 -13.69 11.75
N VAL A 45 3.97 -14.28 10.77
CA VAL A 45 4.00 -13.85 9.38
C VAL A 45 2.79 -12.98 9.07
N LEU A 46 3.04 -11.82 8.44
CA LEU A 46 2.03 -10.95 7.87
C LEU A 46 2.15 -10.98 6.35
N SER A 47 1.18 -11.55 5.65
CA SER A 47 1.14 -11.52 4.19
C SER A 47 0.31 -10.35 3.67
N VAL A 48 0.88 -9.59 2.74
CA VAL A 48 0.24 -8.41 2.14
C VAL A 48 0.37 -8.47 0.63
N SER A 49 -0.74 -8.34 -0.09
CA SER A 49 -0.70 -8.15 -1.54
C SER A 49 -0.57 -6.67 -1.91
N VAL A 50 0.23 -6.41 -2.92
CA VAL A 50 0.53 -5.07 -3.41
C VAL A 50 0.68 -5.09 -4.92
N LEU A 51 0.34 -3.99 -5.59
CA LEU A 51 0.63 -3.86 -7.02
C LEU A 51 2.14 -3.85 -7.25
N GLN A 52 2.63 -4.71 -8.14
CA GLN A 52 4.06 -4.85 -8.44
C GLN A 52 4.72 -3.50 -8.81
N PHE A 53 4.01 -2.66 -9.54
CA PHE A 53 4.48 -1.33 -9.94
C PHE A 53 3.69 -0.20 -9.25
N GLY A 54 3.02 -0.51 -8.15
CA GLY A 54 2.31 0.47 -7.31
C GLY A 54 3.24 1.18 -6.34
N THR A 55 2.83 2.36 -5.91
CA THR A 55 3.65 3.22 -5.03
C THR A 55 3.78 2.67 -3.61
N ALA A 56 2.80 1.89 -3.13
CA ALA A 56 2.90 1.21 -1.84
C ALA A 56 4.02 0.15 -1.81
N HIS A 57 4.38 -0.42 -2.97
CA HIS A 57 5.47 -1.38 -3.06
C HIS A 57 6.81 -0.77 -2.64
N TRP A 58 7.00 0.54 -2.85
CA TRP A 58 8.25 1.22 -2.51
C TRP A 58 8.55 1.18 -1.01
N GLU A 59 7.56 1.50 -0.17
CA GLU A 59 7.76 1.45 1.28
C GLU A 59 7.78 0.02 1.84
N LEU A 60 7.01 -0.89 1.28
CA LEU A 60 7.00 -2.29 1.70
C LEU A 60 8.32 -2.99 1.35
N ASP A 61 8.88 -2.71 0.18
CA ASP A 61 10.22 -3.17 -0.20
C ASP A 61 11.30 -2.54 0.72
N HIS A 62 11.14 -1.28 1.11
CA HIS A 62 12.04 -0.62 2.05
C HIS A 62 11.99 -1.28 3.44
N ILE A 63 10.80 -1.62 3.94
CA ILE A 63 10.63 -2.37 5.20
C ILE A 63 11.41 -3.67 5.14
N LEU A 64 11.26 -4.45 4.07
CA LEU A 64 11.99 -5.72 3.91
C LEU A 64 13.50 -5.52 3.84
N HIS A 65 13.96 -4.53 3.08
CA HIS A 65 15.39 -4.24 2.91
C HIS A 65 16.06 -3.82 4.22
N ARG A 66 15.35 -3.05 5.04
CA ARG A 66 15.82 -2.54 6.33
C ARG A 66 15.55 -3.51 7.49
N GLU A 67 14.82 -4.60 7.23
CA GLU A 67 14.37 -5.56 8.26
C GLU A 67 13.50 -4.93 9.36
N LEU A 68 12.82 -3.80 9.06
CA LEU A 68 11.94 -3.10 10.00
C LEU A 68 10.78 -3.98 10.49
N ASP A 69 10.35 -4.94 9.68
CA ASP A 69 9.37 -5.95 10.07
C ASP A 69 9.88 -6.81 11.25
N ARG A 70 11.11 -7.27 11.18
CA ARG A 70 11.73 -8.08 12.24
C ARG A 70 11.99 -7.27 13.51
N GLU A 71 12.41 -6.02 13.37
CA GLU A 71 12.58 -5.09 14.48
C GLU A 71 11.25 -4.84 15.20
N ASN A 72 10.13 -4.87 14.49
CA ASN A 72 8.78 -4.72 15.02
C ASN A 72 8.06 -6.06 15.30
N GLY A 73 8.80 -7.16 15.41
CA GLY A 73 8.32 -8.42 15.95
C GLY A 73 7.49 -9.28 15.00
N TYR A 74 7.61 -9.10 13.68
CA TYR A 74 6.92 -9.92 12.67
C TYR A 74 7.81 -10.15 11.44
N ARG A 75 7.33 -10.93 10.50
CA ARG A 75 7.95 -11.14 9.19
C ARG A 75 6.95 -10.77 8.10
N LEU A 76 7.29 -9.80 7.29
CA LEU A 76 6.48 -9.40 6.13
C LEU A 76 6.64 -10.40 4.98
N ASP A 77 5.54 -10.97 4.53
CA ASP A 77 5.46 -11.79 3.32
C ASP A 77 4.74 -11.00 2.22
N LEU A 78 5.52 -10.32 1.41
CA LEU A 78 5.01 -9.44 0.36
C LEU A 78 4.63 -10.24 -0.89
N LYS A 79 3.40 -10.04 -1.37
CA LYS A 79 2.84 -10.70 -2.55
C LYS A 79 2.54 -9.68 -3.65
N PRO A 80 3.51 -9.37 -4.54
CA PRO A 80 3.25 -8.51 -5.68
C PRO A 80 2.26 -9.15 -6.65
N VAL A 81 1.30 -8.36 -7.10
CA VAL A 81 0.26 -8.75 -8.07
C VAL A 81 0.18 -7.75 -9.22
N ALA A 82 -0.39 -8.18 -10.35
CA ALA A 82 -0.40 -7.38 -11.56
C ALA A 82 -1.40 -6.21 -11.53
N ASN A 83 -2.52 -6.35 -10.82
CA ASN A 83 -3.61 -5.37 -10.84
C ASN A 83 -4.44 -5.38 -9.55
N LEU A 84 -5.28 -4.35 -9.38
CA LEU A 84 -6.16 -4.20 -8.21
C LEU A 84 -7.17 -5.34 -8.05
N PRO A 85 -7.84 -5.85 -9.11
CA PRO A 85 -8.72 -7.01 -8.95
C PRO A 85 -8.02 -8.22 -8.36
N ALA A 86 -6.79 -8.52 -8.79
CA ALA A 86 -6.00 -9.62 -8.23
C ALA A 86 -5.65 -9.38 -6.75
N SER A 87 -5.29 -8.16 -6.38
CA SER A 87 -5.02 -7.79 -4.98
C SER A 87 -6.25 -7.95 -4.10
N ARG A 88 -7.38 -7.46 -4.55
CA ARG A 88 -8.67 -7.58 -3.84
C ARG A 88 -9.13 -9.04 -3.71
N LEU A 89 -8.97 -9.83 -4.77
CA LEU A 89 -9.28 -11.26 -4.74
C LEU A 89 -8.40 -11.98 -3.71
N ALA A 90 -7.11 -11.68 -3.65
CA ALA A 90 -6.20 -12.30 -2.70
C ALA A 90 -6.62 -12.08 -1.24
N VAL A 91 -7.01 -10.86 -0.86
CA VAL A 91 -7.45 -10.57 0.51
C VAL A 91 -8.86 -11.09 0.79
N THR A 92 -9.78 -11.02 -0.16
CA THR A 92 -11.16 -11.51 0.04
C THR A 92 -11.23 -13.03 0.10
N SER A 93 -10.36 -13.75 -0.57
CA SER A 93 -10.24 -15.21 -0.52
C SER A 93 -9.47 -15.72 0.70
N GLY A 94 -8.80 -14.84 1.46
CA GLY A 94 -7.92 -15.22 2.55
C GLY A 94 -6.55 -15.77 2.14
N SER A 95 -6.16 -15.62 0.86
CA SER A 95 -4.83 -16.02 0.37
C SER A 95 -3.71 -15.15 0.96
N VAL A 96 -4.04 -13.92 1.36
CA VAL A 96 -3.20 -12.99 2.09
C VAL A 96 -3.98 -12.41 3.28
N ASN A 97 -3.25 -11.89 4.28
CA ASN A 97 -3.87 -11.25 5.44
C ASN A 97 -4.37 -9.84 5.12
N GLY A 98 -3.65 -9.11 4.30
CA GLY A 98 -3.98 -7.74 3.94
C GLY A 98 -3.67 -7.39 2.50
N ALA A 99 -4.15 -6.23 2.07
CA ALA A 99 -3.95 -5.70 0.73
C ALA A 99 -3.98 -4.17 0.74
N VAL A 100 -3.41 -3.56 -0.31
CA VAL A 100 -3.62 -2.14 -0.57
C VAL A 100 -5.00 -1.94 -1.18
N ALA A 101 -5.78 -1.02 -0.63
CA ALA A 101 -7.08 -0.64 -1.14
C ALA A 101 -7.39 0.84 -0.87
N ASP A 102 -8.37 1.36 -1.60
CA ASP A 102 -8.90 2.69 -1.32
C ASP A 102 -10.04 2.66 -0.30
N LEU A 103 -10.31 3.82 0.30
CA LEU A 103 -11.33 4.00 1.31
C LEU A 103 -12.73 3.59 0.81
N LEU A 104 -13.07 3.91 -0.44
CA LEU A 104 -14.40 3.62 -0.98
C LEU A 104 -14.63 2.12 -1.16
N TRP A 105 -13.58 1.39 -1.53
CA TRP A 105 -13.65 -0.06 -1.56
C TRP A 105 -13.88 -0.63 -0.15
N ALA A 106 -13.14 -0.17 0.86
CA ALA A 106 -13.33 -0.60 2.24
C ALA A 106 -14.77 -0.30 2.73
N GLN A 107 -15.28 0.88 2.41
CA GLN A 107 -16.67 1.27 2.70
C GLN A 107 -17.69 0.34 2.00
N SER A 108 -17.48 0.02 0.74
CA SER A 108 -18.37 -0.88 0.00
C SER A 108 -18.39 -2.29 0.62
N ARG A 109 -17.25 -2.77 1.11
CA ARG A 109 -17.14 -4.05 1.81
C ARG A 109 -17.85 -4.02 3.16
N PHE A 110 -17.73 -2.91 3.89
CA PHE A 110 -18.49 -2.71 5.14
C PHE A 110 -20.01 -2.79 4.89
N GLN A 111 -20.51 -2.08 3.88
CA GLN A 111 -21.92 -2.11 3.51
C GLN A 111 -22.40 -3.52 3.08
N ALA A 112 -21.51 -4.31 2.48
CA ALA A 112 -21.78 -5.70 2.12
C ALA A 112 -21.68 -6.69 3.30
N GLY A 113 -21.43 -6.21 4.52
CA GLY A 113 -21.34 -7.07 5.72
C GLY A 113 -19.98 -7.75 5.89
N ALA A 114 -18.96 -7.33 5.17
CA ALA A 114 -17.58 -7.82 5.26
C ALA A 114 -16.63 -6.69 5.66
N PRO A 115 -16.59 -6.26 6.93
CA PRO A 115 -15.81 -5.12 7.38
C PRO A 115 -14.31 -5.38 7.34
N TYR A 116 -13.53 -4.33 7.06
CA TYR A 116 -12.08 -4.32 7.08
C TYR A 116 -11.57 -3.23 8.02
N LEU A 117 -10.50 -3.53 8.76
CA LEU A 117 -9.68 -2.50 9.40
C LEU A 117 -8.93 -1.75 8.30
N TYR A 118 -8.93 -0.43 8.36
CA TYR A 118 -8.25 0.47 7.43
C TYR A 118 -7.03 1.10 8.11
N VAL A 119 -5.84 0.80 7.58
CA VAL A 119 -4.56 1.39 8.03
C VAL A 119 -4.12 2.40 6.98
N PRO A 120 -4.00 3.69 7.31
CA PRO A 120 -3.64 4.71 6.34
C PRO A 120 -2.31 4.45 5.62
N PHE A 121 -2.30 4.65 4.29
CA PHE A 121 -1.08 4.59 3.49
C PHE A 121 -0.69 5.96 2.94
N SER A 122 -1.60 6.66 2.24
CA SER A 122 -1.27 7.91 1.57
C SER A 122 -2.47 8.85 1.46
N SER A 123 -2.20 10.15 1.62
CA SER A 123 -3.14 11.23 1.34
C SER A 123 -3.11 11.70 -0.13
N GLN A 124 -2.24 11.14 -0.96
CA GLN A 124 -2.19 11.47 -2.39
C GLN A 124 -3.34 10.81 -3.15
N ILE A 125 -4.22 11.63 -3.72
CA ILE A 125 -5.33 11.16 -4.55
C ILE A 125 -4.96 11.31 -6.02
N GLY A 126 -4.65 12.54 -6.43
CA GLY A 126 -4.39 12.90 -7.80
C GLY A 126 -4.23 14.39 -7.98
N ASP A 127 -4.28 14.81 -9.23
CA ASP A 127 -4.05 16.19 -9.58
C ASP A 127 -4.79 16.55 -10.87
N ILE A 128 -4.99 17.84 -11.07
CA ILE A 128 -5.54 18.44 -12.30
C ILE A 128 -4.37 19.07 -13.04
N VAL A 129 -3.95 18.43 -14.13
CA VAL A 129 -2.73 18.79 -14.87
C VAL A 129 -3.06 19.48 -16.19
N VAL A 130 -2.33 20.53 -16.47
CA VAL A 130 -2.42 21.34 -17.68
C VAL A 130 -1.02 21.64 -18.23
N ALA A 131 -0.95 22.13 -19.47
CA ALA A 131 0.29 22.69 -20.00
C ALA A 131 0.75 23.90 -19.17
N GLU A 132 2.07 24.09 -19.05
CA GLU A 132 2.67 25.22 -18.32
C GLU A 132 2.08 26.56 -18.75
N THR A 133 1.83 26.71 -20.07
CA THR A 133 1.30 27.94 -20.70
C THR A 133 -0.21 28.09 -20.58
N SER A 134 -0.95 27.09 -20.06
CA SER A 134 -2.40 27.12 -19.92
C SER A 134 -2.85 28.26 -19.00
N LEU A 135 -4.00 28.84 -19.30
CA LEU A 135 -4.63 29.87 -18.47
C LEU A 135 -5.56 29.28 -17.39
N ILE A 136 -5.80 27.96 -17.40
CA ILE A 136 -6.62 27.28 -16.39
C ILE A 136 -5.93 27.35 -15.03
N ARG A 137 -6.60 27.92 -14.02
CA ARG A 137 -6.12 28.10 -12.65
C ARG A 137 -7.12 27.62 -11.59
N SER A 138 -8.39 27.50 -11.97
CA SER A 138 -9.50 27.21 -11.06
C SER A 138 -10.54 26.31 -11.72
N VAL A 139 -11.46 25.80 -10.92
CA VAL A 139 -12.59 24.99 -11.40
C VAL A 139 -13.46 25.78 -12.38
N ALA A 140 -13.61 27.09 -12.16
CA ALA A 140 -14.41 27.96 -13.06
C ALA A 140 -13.82 28.02 -14.48
N ASP A 141 -12.51 27.83 -14.64
CA ASP A 141 -11.85 27.88 -15.96
C ASP A 141 -12.06 26.59 -16.78
N LEU A 142 -12.72 25.59 -16.21
CA LEU A 142 -12.96 24.29 -16.87
C LEU A 142 -14.17 24.30 -17.81
N ALA A 143 -15.04 25.29 -17.72
CA ALA A 143 -16.15 25.46 -18.67
C ALA A 143 -15.60 25.59 -20.10
N ASP A 144 -16.28 24.94 -21.06
CA ASP A 144 -15.91 24.88 -22.47
C ASP A 144 -14.55 24.24 -22.77
N LYS A 145 -13.98 23.47 -21.81
CA LYS A 145 -12.71 22.74 -21.99
C LYS A 145 -12.93 21.27 -22.32
N ARG A 146 -11.93 20.69 -22.98
CA ARG A 146 -11.82 19.25 -23.20
C ARG A 146 -11.09 18.65 -22.01
N ILE A 147 -11.81 17.89 -21.19
CA ILE A 147 -11.33 17.31 -19.93
C ILE A 147 -11.13 15.81 -20.09
N GLY A 148 -9.90 15.33 -19.93
CA GLY A 148 -9.61 13.91 -19.80
C GLY A 148 -9.68 13.48 -18.34
N VAL A 149 -10.38 12.40 -18.02
CA VAL A 149 -10.55 11.89 -16.66
C VAL A 149 -10.03 10.48 -16.55
N ALA A 150 -9.11 10.25 -15.63
CA ALA A 150 -8.56 8.91 -15.36
C ALA A 150 -9.59 8.00 -14.69
N GLY A 151 -9.81 6.82 -15.27
CA GLY A 151 -10.80 5.86 -14.81
C GLY A 151 -12.16 6.09 -15.45
N GLY A 152 -13.21 5.89 -14.67
CA GLY A 152 -14.61 6.05 -15.12
C GLY A 152 -15.32 7.22 -14.47
N PRO A 153 -16.63 7.37 -14.77
CA PRO A 153 -17.48 8.42 -14.17
C PRO A 153 -17.54 8.34 -12.63
N ASP A 154 -17.27 7.18 -12.07
CA ASP A 154 -17.26 6.88 -10.64
C ASP A 154 -15.89 7.10 -9.98
N SER A 155 -14.90 7.61 -10.72
CA SER A 155 -13.57 7.90 -10.15
C SER A 155 -13.66 9.01 -9.10
N LYS A 156 -12.92 8.84 -7.99
CA LYS A 156 -12.93 9.78 -6.87
C LYS A 156 -12.58 11.21 -7.27
N GLY A 157 -11.55 11.36 -8.08
CA GLY A 157 -11.10 12.67 -8.54
C GLY A 157 -12.15 13.39 -9.35
N TRP A 158 -12.87 12.69 -10.21
CA TRP A 158 -13.95 13.26 -11.00
C TRP A 158 -15.15 13.67 -10.14
N ILE A 159 -15.58 12.77 -9.23
CA ILE A 159 -16.70 13.07 -8.31
C ILE A 159 -16.39 14.30 -7.45
N LEU A 160 -15.17 14.39 -6.88
CA LEU A 160 -14.76 15.55 -6.09
C LEU A 160 -14.75 16.83 -6.92
N LEU A 161 -14.25 16.79 -8.15
CA LEU A 161 -14.24 17.93 -9.04
C LEU A 161 -15.66 18.39 -9.38
N GLN A 162 -16.56 17.45 -9.70
CA GLN A 162 -17.97 17.77 -9.95
C GLN A 162 -18.63 18.40 -8.72
N LYS A 163 -18.37 17.89 -7.50
CA LYS A 163 -18.94 18.45 -6.28
C LYS A 163 -18.49 19.88 -6.00
N VAL A 164 -17.23 20.20 -6.27
CA VAL A 164 -16.73 21.58 -6.16
C VAL A 164 -17.36 22.47 -7.23
N ALA A 165 -17.43 21.99 -8.48
CA ALA A 165 -18.08 22.71 -9.57
C ALA A 165 -19.56 23.03 -9.27
N GLU A 166 -20.32 22.05 -8.77
CA GLU A 166 -21.71 22.20 -8.35
C GLU A 166 -21.87 23.30 -7.27
N ARG A 167 -20.98 23.36 -6.28
CA ARG A 167 -20.97 24.44 -5.27
C ARG A 167 -20.78 25.83 -5.88
N GLN A 168 -20.06 25.90 -7.00
CA GLN A 168 -19.82 27.14 -7.74
C GLN A 168 -20.89 27.42 -8.80
N GLY A 169 -21.94 26.59 -8.86
CA GLY A 169 -23.02 26.72 -9.85
C GLY A 169 -22.65 26.28 -11.27
N ILE A 170 -21.63 25.43 -11.39
CA ILE A 170 -21.11 24.93 -12.68
C ILE A 170 -21.50 23.46 -12.82
N ASN A 171 -22.16 23.11 -13.92
CA ASN A 171 -22.38 21.71 -14.32
C ASN A 171 -21.37 21.36 -15.41
N LEU A 172 -20.33 20.61 -15.02
CA LEU A 172 -19.24 20.21 -15.92
C LEU A 172 -19.71 19.23 -17.01
N ASP A 173 -20.69 18.37 -16.72
CA ASP A 173 -21.23 17.43 -17.71
C ASP A 173 -21.94 18.14 -18.86
N GLU A 174 -22.48 19.34 -18.61
CA GLU A 174 -23.14 20.16 -19.63
C GLU A 174 -22.23 21.22 -20.25
N SER A 175 -21.24 21.72 -19.48
CA SER A 175 -20.41 22.86 -19.87
C SER A 175 -19.04 22.49 -20.40
N ALA A 176 -18.62 21.21 -20.33
CA ALA A 176 -17.32 20.76 -20.78
C ALA A 176 -17.45 19.49 -21.64
N GLU A 177 -16.41 19.20 -22.41
CA GLU A 177 -16.28 17.94 -23.17
C GLU A 177 -15.48 16.93 -22.37
N ILE A 178 -16.12 15.87 -21.85
CA ILE A 178 -15.54 14.91 -20.94
C ILE A 178 -15.14 13.62 -21.67
N GLN A 179 -13.92 13.16 -21.43
CA GLN A 179 -13.38 11.92 -21.98
C GLN A 179 -12.75 11.06 -20.86
N PHE A 180 -13.25 9.84 -20.68
CA PHE A 180 -12.70 8.88 -19.72
C PHE A 180 -11.70 7.95 -20.41
N ALA A 181 -10.53 7.76 -19.80
CA ALA A 181 -9.51 6.86 -20.29
C ALA A 181 -8.51 6.43 -19.20
N ALA A 182 -7.67 5.45 -19.52
CA ALA A 182 -6.56 5.07 -18.66
C ALA A 182 -5.52 6.20 -18.54
N PRO A 183 -4.87 6.37 -17.36
CA PRO A 183 -3.95 7.48 -17.13
C PRO A 183 -2.81 7.63 -18.16
N PRO A 184 -2.16 6.54 -18.66
CA PRO A 184 -1.14 6.69 -19.69
C PRO A 184 -1.68 7.29 -21.00
N LEU A 185 -2.91 6.92 -21.39
CA LEU A 185 -3.56 7.45 -22.60
C LEU A 185 -3.89 8.92 -22.44
N LEU A 186 -4.34 9.33 -21.26
CA LEU A 186 -4.63 10.74 -20.95
C LEU A 186 -3.37 11.60 -20.97
N SER A 187 -2.26 11.09 -20.42
CA SER A 187 -0.97 11.77 -20.50
C SER A 187 -0.56 12.02 -21.95
N GLN A 188 -0.77 11.02 -22.84
CA GLN A 188 -0.49 11.20 -24.27
C GLN A 188 -1.48 12.15 -24.94
N ALA A 189 -2.77 12.08 -24.61
CA ALA A 189 -3.78 13.00 -25.14
C ALA A 189 -3.47 14.46 -24.78
N LEU A 190 -3.05 14.72 -23.53
CA LEU A 190 -2.62 16.04 -23.09
C LEU A 190 -1.39 16.52 -23.88
N LYS A 191 -0.36 15.67 -24.01
CA LYS A 191 0.87 15.97 -24.76
C LYS A 191 0.60 16.29 -26.24
N ARG A 192 -0.41 15.69 -26.82
CA ARG A 192 -0.81 15.91 -28.23
C ARG A 192 -1.82 17.04 -28.40
N GLY A 193 -2.21 17.74 -27.33
CA GLY A 193 -3.22 18.79 -27.39
C GLY A 193 -4.62 18.29 -27.75
N GLN A 194 -4.92 17.00 -27.54
CA GLN A 194 -6.24 16.40 -27.76
C GLN A 194 -7.22 16.71 -26.63
N VAL A 195 -6.72 17.00 -25.45
CA VAL A 195 -7.43 17.53 -24.29
C VAL A 195 -6.70 18.76 -23.75
N ASP A 196 -7.42 19.63 -23.07
CA ASP A 196 -6.88 20.87 -22.49
C ASP A 196 -6.39 20.68 -21.06
N VAL A 197 -6.95 19.70 -20.37
CA VAL A 197 -6.71 19.37 -18.97
C VAL A 197 -6.97 17.90 -18.71
N ILE A 198 -6.25 17.31 -17.77
CA ILE A 198 -6.52 15.95 -17.29
C ILE A 198 -6.69 15.93 -15.78
N VAL A 199 -7.63 15.11 -15.33
CA VAL A 199 -7.81 14.70 -13.94
C VAL A 199 -7.18 13.31 -13.79
N THR A 200 -6.03 13.20 -13.15
CA THR A 200 -5.25 11.97 -13.17
C THR A 200 -4.71 11.59 -11.79
N TYR A 201 -4.19 10.38 -11.66
CA TYR A 201 -3.62 9.90 -10.40
C TYR A 201 -2.29 10.61 -10.11
N TRP A 202 -1.99 10.79 -8.84
CA TRP A 202 -0.88 11.61 -8.38
C TRP A 202 0.48 11.27 -9.02
N HIS A 203 0.79 9.98 -9.18
CA HIS A 203 2.08 9.55 -9.74
C HIS A 203 2.18 9.77 -11.26
N PHE A 204 1.06 9.79 -11.99
CA PHE A 204 1.05 10.23 -13.39
C PHE A 204 1.21 11.74 -13.50
N ALA A 205 0.55 12.50 -12.62
CA ALA A 205 0.76 13.94 -12.53
C ALA A 205 2.20 14.30 -12.17
N ALA A 206 2.81 13.60 -11.21
CA ALA A 206 4.21 13.77 -10.84
C ALA A 206 5.16 13.50 -12.01
N ARG A 207 4.90 12.45 -12.80
CA ARG A 207 5.69 12.17 -14.01
C ARG A 207 5.63 13.30 -15.01
N LEU A 208 4.44 13.80 -15.33
CA LEU A 208 4.28 14.93 -16.24
C LEU A 208 5.04 16.18 -15.74
N ARG A 209 4.87 16.54 -14.47
CA ARG A 209 5.63 17.70 -13.91
C ARG A 209 7.13 17.48 -13.96
N GLY A 210 7.59 16.28 -13.67
CA GLY A 210 9.01 15.92 -13.70
C GLY A 210 9.63 15.92 -15.11
N GLU A 211 8.83 15.65 -16.14
CA GLU A 211 9.26 15.79 -17.55
C GLU A 211 9.42 17.27 -17.97
N GLY A 212 8.74 18.19 -17.26
CA GLY A 212 8.70 19.62 -17.62
C GLY A 212 7.66 19.96 -18.68
N GLY A 213 7.26 21.23 -18.71
CA GLY A 213 6.22 21.74 -19.62
C GLY A 213 4.78 21.52 -19.15
N TRP A 214 4.59 20.90 -17.99
CA TRP A 214 3.30 20.58 -17.38
C TRP A 214 3.26 21.05 -15.94
N ARG A 215 2.08 21.49 -15.51
CA ARG A 215 1.87 21.92 -14.13
C ARG A 215 0.52 21.47 -13.59
N SER A 216 0.39 21.48 -12.27
CA SER A 216 -0.90 21.42 -11.60
C SER A 216 -1.66 22.74 -11.83
N ALA A 217 -2.90 22.67 -12.27
CA ALA A 217 -3.79 23.82 -12.26
C ALA A 217 -4.30 24.09 -10.83
N PHE A 218 -4.73 23.03 -10.16
CA PHE A 218 -5.08 22.92 -8.75
C PHE A 218 -5.07 21.44 -8.37
N SER A 219 -4.89 21.14 -7.08
CA SER A 219 -4.74 19.77 -6.60
C SER A 219 -6.05 19.18 -6.10
N MET A 220 -6.09 17.86 -5.93
CA MET A 220 -7.19 17.20 -5.21
C MET A 220 -7.28 17.66 -3.76
N ALA A 221 -6.15 18.01 -3.12
CA ALA A 221 -6.12 18.58 -1.78
C ALA A 221 -6.84 19.94 -1.73
N ASP A 222 -6.73 20.75 -2.80
CA ASP A 222 -7.46 22.01 -2.90
C ASP A 222 -8.97 21.76 -3.04
N LEU A 223 -9.38 20.74 -3.81
CA LEU A 223 -10.79 20.34 -3.90
C LEU A 223 -11.36 19.88 -2.55
N LEU A 224 -10.59 19.13 -1.76
CA LEU A 224 -11.01 18.74 -0.41
C LEU A 224 -11.23 19.98 0.47
N THR A 225 -10.33 20.96 0.40
CA THR A 225 -10.45 22.23 1.13
C THR A 225 -11.72 23.00 0.70
N GLU A 226 -12.02 23.07 -0.59
CA GLU A 226 -13.25 23.68 -1.12
C GLU A 226 -14.52 22.97 -0.63
N LEU A 227 -14.42 21.70 -0.24
CA LEU A 227 -15.51 20.91 0.33
C LEU A 227 -15.55 20.93 1.87
N ASP A 228 -14.76 21.80 2.50
CA ASP A 228 -14.60 21.92 3.96
C ASP A 228 -14.10 20.62 4.62
N LEU A 229 -13.22 19.90 3.91
CA LEU A 229 -12.57 18.68 4.38
C LEU A 229 -11.08 18.94 4.62
N ASP A 230 -10.46 18.12 5.49
CA ASP A 230 -9.00 18.12 5.66
C ASP A 230 -8.34 17.81 4.31
N ARG A 231 -7.41 18.65 3.88
CA ARG A 231 -6.71 18.49 2.61
C ARG A 231 -5.78 17.27 2.54
N ASN A 232 -5.44 16.66 3.68
CA ASN A 232 -4.51 15.55 3.81
C ASN A 232 -5.20 14.25 4.22
N LEU A 233 -6.45 14.02 3.78
CA LEU A 233 -7.17 12.79 4.09
C LEU A 233 -6.51 11.57 3.45
N PRO A 234 -6.22 10.51 4.22
CA PRO A 234 -5.59 9.31 3.71
C PRO A 234 -6.60 8.40 3.00
N VAL A 235 -6.85 8.66 1.73
CA VAL A 235 -7.82 7.91 0.91
C VAL A 235 -7.30 6.57 0.40
N LEU A 236 -5.99 6.34 0.46
CA LEU A 236 -5.36 5.05 0.20
C LEU A 236 -4.89 4.44 1.51
N GLY A 237 -5.10 3.15 1.66
CA GLY A 237 -4.74 2.41 2.88
C GLY A 237 -4.40 0.96 2.63
N TYR A 238 -3.99 0.30 3.71
CA TYR A 238 -3.92 -1.14 3.81
C TYR A 238 -5.19 -1.62 4.50
N VAL A 239 -5.76 -2.70 4.02
CA VAL A 239 -7.00 -3.27 4.55
C VAL A 239 -6.76 -4.68 5.04
N PHE A 240 -7.33 -5.00 6.21
CA PHE A 240 -7.27 -6.33 6.83
C PHE A 240 -8.68 -6.71 7.25
N PRO A 241 -9.15 -7.96 7.06
CA PRO A 241 -10.45 -8.37 7.57
C PRO A 241 -10.57 -8.02 9.06
N ALA A 242 -11.62 -7.31 9.44
CA ALA A 242 -11.74 -6.72 10.79
C ALA A 242 -11.60 -7.75 11.91
N LYS A 243 -12.24 -8.92 11.76
CA LYS A 243 -12.13 -10.00 12.75
C LYS A 243 -10.67 -10.50 12.86
N TRP A 244 -10.01 -10.74 11.73
CA TRP A 244 -8.62 -11.18 11.72
C TRP A 244 -7.71 -10.14 12.38
N ALA A 245 -7.90 -8.86 12.08
CA ALA A 245 -7.12 -7.76 12.67
C ALA A 245 -7.31 -7.68 14.19
N THR A 246 -8.54 -7.90 14.69
CA THR A 246 -8.81 -7.94 16.14
C THR A 246 -8.07 -9.09 16.82
N ASP A 247 -8.05 -10.26 16.20
CA ASP A 247 -7.37 -11.45 16.74
C ASP A 247 -5.81 -11.33 16.65
N HIS A 248 -5.30 -10.37 15.84
CA HIS A 248 -3.86 -10.18 15.57
C HIS A 248 -3.40 -8.73 15.80
N GLY A 249 -3.93 -8.08 16.84
CA GLY A 249 -3.66 -6.65 17.11
C GLY A 249 -2.18 -6.28 17.18
N SER A 250 -1.37 -7.08 17.88
CA SER A 250 0.08 -6.83 17.97
C SER A 250 0.80 -6.91 16.62
N LEU A 251 0.33 -7.76 15.71
CA LEU A 251 0.88 -7.87 14.36
C LEU A 251 0.53 -6.64 13.52
N ILE A 252 -0.67 -6.12 13.66
CA ILE A 252 -1.10 -4.85 13.04
C ILE A 252 -0.31 -3.68 13.60
N ASP A 253 -0.09 -3.61 14.92
CA ASP A 253 0.70 -2.55 15.56
C ASP A 253 2.15 -2.57 15.07
N GLY A 254 2.77 -3.75 14.99
CA GLY A 254 4.11 -3.92 14.42
C GLY A 254 4.20 -3.46 12.97
N PHE A 255 3.21 -3.80 12.16
CA PHE A 255 3.14 -3.36 10.76
C PHE A 255 3.02 -1.83 10.66
N ALA A 256 2.13 -1.23 11.45
CA ALA A 256 1.95 0.22 11.46
C ALA A 256 3.22 0.96 11.93
N ALA A 257 3.94 0.43 12.91
CA ALA A 257 5.23 0.97 13.34
C ALA A 257 6.26 0.91 12.22
N SER A 258 6.39 -0.24 11.53
CA SER A 258 7.28 -0.37 10.37
C SER A 258 6.96 0.61 9.24
N LEU A 259 5.67 0.87 8.98
CA LEU A 259 5.25 1.88 8.00
C LEU A 259 5.69 3.29 8.40
N GLN A 260 5.56 3.67 9.68
CA GLN A 260 5.99 4.97 10.17
C GLN A 260 7.50 5.15 10.05
N GLU A 261 8.28 4.14 10.45
CA GLU A 261 9.75 4.15 10.35
C GLU A 261 10.20 4.23 8.89
N ALA A 262 9.63 3.41 8.00
CA ALA A 262 9.94 3.43 6.58
C ALA A 262 9.65 4.80 5.95
N LYS A 263 8.51 5.41 6.28
CA LYS A 263 8.16 6.76 5.79
C LYS A 263 9.12 7.83 6.32
N ALA A 264 9.54 7.75 7.57
CA ALA A 264 10.51 8.67 8.15
C ALA A 264 11.88 8.54 7.44
N GLU A 265 12.41 7.32 7.27
CA GLU A 265 13.67 7.08 6.57
C GLU A 265 13.62 7.55 5.10
N LEU A 266 12.50 7.31 4.41
CA LEU A 266 12.30 7.74 3.03
C LEU A 266 12.15 9.28 2.90
N ALA A 267 11.65 9.95 3.94
CA ALA A 267 11.58 11.41 3.97
C ALA A 267 12.94 12.05 4.23
N ASP A 268 13.74 11.45 5.12
CA ASP A 268 14.98 12.04 5.61
C ASP A 268 16.15 11.92 4.63
N SER A 269 16.16 10.90 3.75
CA SER A 269 17.31 10.59 2.90
C SER A 269 16.92 10.26 1.46
N GLU A 270 17.78 10.68 0.52
CA GLU A 270 17.67 10.28 -0.89
C GLU A 270 18.25 8.89 -1.16
N SER A 271 19.21 8.44 -0.36
CA SER A 271 19.93 7.19 -0.59
C SER A 271 19.01 5.96 -0.77
N PRO A 272 17.98 5.74 0.06
CA PRO A 272 17.04 4.64 -0.15
C PRO A 272 16.32 4.70 -1.50
N TRP A 273 16.04 5.90 -2.00
CA TRP A 273 15.34 6.10 -3.26
C TRP A 273 16.15 5.67 -4.48
N GLN A 274 17.50 5.81 -4.44
CA GLN A 274 18.36 5.31 -5.49
C GLN A 274 18.25 3.78 -5.63
N ARG A 275 18.13 3.06 -4.52
CA ARG A 275 17.86 1.63 -4.52
C ARG A 275 16.47 1.29 -5.07
N LEU A 276 15.47 2.10 -4.76
CA LEU A 276 14.09 1.92 -5.22
C LEU A 276 13.87 2.33 -6.69
N ARG A 277 14.79 3.05 -7.29
CA ARG A 277 14.65 3.60 -8.65
C ARG A 277 14.25 2.56 -9.71
N PRO A 278 14.81 1.33 -9.74
CA PRO A 278 14.35 0.27 -10.65
C PRO A 278 12.88 -0.10 -10.43
N LEU A 279 12.43 -0.16 -9.18
CA LEU A 279 11.04 -0.45 -8.83
C LEU A 279 10.09 0.69 -9.25
N MET A 280 10.61 1.91 -9.37
CA MET A 280 9.89 3.08 -9.89
C MET A 280 9.86 3.11 -11.44
N GLY A 281 10.47 2.14 -12.11
CA GLY A 281 10.56 2.06 -13.57
C GLY A 281 11.74 2.83 -14.16
N ASN A 282 12.82 3.01 -13.40
CA ASN A 282 14.04 3.74 -13.81
C ASN A 282 13.75 5.11 -14.45
N PRO A 283 13.02 6.00 -13.76
CA PRO A 283 12.68 7.31 -14.32
C PRO A 283 13.91 8.19 -14.48
N GLU A 284 13.83 9.16 -15.42
CA GLU A 284 14.78 10.26 -15.53
C GLU A 284 14.77 11.12 -14.25
N ASP A 285 15.85 11.88 -14.01
CA ASP A 285 16.07 12.58 -12.74
C ASP A 285 14.92 13.51 -12.32
N GLY A 286 14.36 14.28 -13.26
CA GLY A 286 13.24 15.17 -12.96
C GLY A 286 11.97 14.40 -12.52
N VAL A 287 11.68 13.30 -13.18
CA VAL A 287 10.56 12.41 -12.83
C VAL A 287 10.84 11.69 -11.53
N PHE A 288 12.05 11.19 -11.32
CA PHE A 288 12.48 10.56 -10.08
C PHE A 288 12.27 11.49 -8.88
N THR A 289 12.72 12.73 -8.98
CA THR A 289 12.54 13.74 -7.93
C THR A 289 11.06 14.02 -7.66
N ALA A 290 10.26 14.23 -8.70
CA ALA A 290 8.84 14.51 -8.55
C ALA A 290 8.06 13.35 -7.91
N LEU A 291 8.39 12.11 -8.24
CA LEU A 291 7.78 10.92 -7.63
C LEU A 291 8.16 10.78 -6.15
N ARG A 292 9.44 10.99 -5.81
CA ARG A 292 9.92 10.97 -4.44
C ARG A 292 9.22 12.04 -3.59
N GLU A 293 9.22 13.28 -4.06
CA GLU A 293 8.58 14.39 -3.35
C GLU A 293 7.07 14.16 -3.17
N GLY A 294 6.39 13.68 -4.21
CA GLY A 294 4.98 13.35 -4.13
C GLY A 294 4.66 12.23 -3.15
N PHE A 295 5.50 11.19 -3.10
CA PHE A 295 5.34 10.10 -2.12
C PHE A 295 5.49 10.62 -0.68
N VAL A 296 6.54 11.38 -0.41
CA VAL A 296 6.81 11.96 0.91
C VAL A 296 5.69 12.92 1.34
N ALA A 297 5.24 13.77 0.43
CA ALA A 297 4.13 14.71 0.69
C ALA A 297 2.80 13.99 1.01
N GLY A 298 2.64 12.75 0.55
CA GLY A 298 1.46 11.92 0.85
C GLY A 298 1.49 11.19 2.18
N THR A 299 2.53 11.38 3.00
CA THR A 299 2.62 10.74 4.33
C THR A 299 1.42 11.12 5.19
N PRO A 300 0.60 10.15 5.65
CA PRO A 300 -0.57 10.45 6.45
C PRO A 300 -0.18 11.07 7.79
N ALA A 301 -0.89 12.11 8.19
CA ALA A 301 -0.84 12.59 9.54
C ALA A 301 -1.62 11.64 10.49
N PRO A 302 -1.36 11.67 11.81
CA PRO A 302 -2.06 10.85 12.77
C PRO A 302 -3.59 11.00 12.66
N GLN A 303 -4.32 9.88 12.78
CA GLN A 303 -5.76 9.86 12.67
C GLN A 303 -6.41 10.45 13.93
N THR A 304 -7.03 11.60 13.77
CA THR A 304 -7.85 12.25 14.80
C THR A 304 -9.33 11.91 14.59
N GLU A 305 -10.16 12.17 15.58
CA GLU A 305 -11.62 12.02 15.43
C GLU A 305 -12.16 12.90 14.31
N GLN A 306 -11.64 14.13 14.18
CA GLN A 306 -12.03 15.05 13.12
C GLN A 306 -11.66 14.51 11.73
N ARG A 307 -10.45 13.94 11.57
CA ARG A 307 -10.06 13.32 10.28
C ARG A 307 -10.93 12.14 9.93
N ILE A 308 -11.28 11.31 10.90
CA ILE A 308 -12.19 10.18 10.66
C ILE A 308 -13.58 10.69 10.29
N ALA A 309 -14.09 11.72 10.93
CA ALA A 309 -15.35 12.36 10.55
C ALA A 309 -15.28 12.92 9.12
N ASP A 310 -14.18 13.54 8.74
CA ASP A 310 -13.96 14.04 7.38
C ASP A 310 -13.87 12.90 6.35
N LEU A 311 -13.23 11.77 6.67
CA LEU A 311 -13.24 10.57 5.83
C LEU A 311 -14.67 10.02 5.65
N GLN A 312 -15.47 10.01 6.69
CA GLN A 312 -16.89 9.61 6.63
C GLN A 312 -17.71 10.58 5.77
N ARG A 313 -17.47 11.90 5.89
CA ARG A 313 -18.10 12.90 5.00
C ARG A 313 -17.67 12.70 3.55
N LEU A 314 -16.40 12.43 3.29
CA LEU A 314 -15.90 12.14 1.96
C LEU A 314 -16.60 10.91 1.36
N MET A 315 -16.77 9.84 2.13
CA MET A 315 -17.51 8.66 1.68
C MET A 315 -18.96 9.00 1.31
N THR A 316 -19.63 9.81 2.11
CA THR A 316 -21.00 10.28 1.81
C THR A 316 -21.04 11.12 0.53
N LEU A 317 -20.13 12.07 0.36
CA LEU A 317 -20.03 12.91 -0.84
C LEU A 317 -19.77 12.09 -2.11
N THR A 318 -19.12 10.95 -1.98
CA THR A 318 -18.81 10.04 -3.09
C THR A 318 -19.81 8.90 -3.26
N GLY A 319 -20.99 8.99 -2.60
CA GLY A 319 -22.15 8.14 -2.85
C GLY A 319 -22.40 7.03 -1.82
N ALA A 320 -21.66 6.98 -0.71
CA ALA A 320 -21.96 6.03 0.36
C ALA A 320 -23.23 6.43 1.12
N ASP A 321 -23.96 5.41 1.58
CA ASP A 321 -25.12 5.61 2.44
C ASP A 321 -24.68 6.17 3.81
N PRO A 322 -25.13 7.40 4.18
CA PRO A 322 -24.73 8.04 5.43
C PRO A 322 -25.12 7.27 6.70
N ASP A 323 -26.15 6.42 6.62
CA ASP A 323 -26.59 5.59 7.75
C ASP A 323 -25.80 4.29 7.88
N ARG A 324 -24.92 4.01 6.93
CA ARG A 324 -24.14 2.77 6.86
C ARG A 324 -22.65 3.01 6.60
N LEU A 325 -22.09 4.02 7.26
CA LEU A 325 -20.67 4.34 7.15
C LEU A 325 -19.82 3.45 8.06
N MET A 326 -18.59 3.20 7.63
CA MET A 326 -17.59 2.54 8.48
C MET A 326 -17.43 3.31 9.80
N PRO A 327 -17.59 2.64 10.96
CA PRO A 327 -17.42 3.29 12.25
C PRO A 327 -15.96 3.59 12.55
N ALA A 328 -15.71 4.51 13.48
CA ALA A 328 -14.39 5.01 13.83
C ALA A 328 -13.38 3.92 14.25
N ASN A 329 -13.85 2.84 14.87
CA ASN A 329 -13.01 1.72 15.30
C ASN A 329 -12.48 0.83 14.16
N LEU A 330 -12.94 1.04 12.94
CA LEU A 330 -12.38 0.40 11.73
C LEU A 330 -11.28 1.25 11.06
N PHE A 331 -10.96 2.40 11.61
CA PHE A 331 -9.80 3.20 11.22
C PHE A 331 -8.68 3.01 12.24
N TYR A 332 -7.55 2.45 11.80
CA TYR A 332 -6.41 2.24 12.68
C TYR A 332 -5.90 3.56 13.27
N ARG A 333 -5.68 3.56 14.56
CA ARG A 333 -5.02 4.65 15.27
C ARG A 333 -3.83 4.06 16.03
N SER A 334 -2.64 4.63 15.84
CA SER A 334 -1.51 4.29 16.70
C SER A 334 -1.89 4.59 18.16
N GLN A 335 -1.66 3.64 19.02
CA GLN A 335 -1.80 3.89 20.47
C GLN A 335 -0.72 4.89 20.89
N PRO A 336 -1.03 5.85 21.79
CA PRO A 336 -0.07 6.83 22.26
C PRO A 336 1.08 6.19 23.07
#